data_895e5cc1cd4c470ce9ea3c385f13cefc
#
_entry.id   895e5cc1cd4c470ce9ea3c385f13cefc
#
_cell.length_a   1.000
_cell.length_b   1.000
_cell.length_c   1.000
_cell.angle_alpha   90.00
_cell.angle_beta   90.00
_cell.angle_gamma   90.00
#
_symmetry.space_group_name_H-M   'P 1'
#
loop_
_entity.id
_entity.type
_entity.pdbx_description
1 polymer ?
#
loop_
_entity_poly.entity_id
_entity_poly.type
_entity_poly.pdbx_seq_one_letter_code
_entity_poly.pdbx_strand_id
1 'polypeptide(L)'
;MKAPLQVVWFKRDLRIADHKPLLEASRLGAVLPLYVVEPHYWQQSDCSGRQWQFCSESLLELRLSLARLGQPLVVRCGQVEQVLERAHHQFGIAGLWSHEETGNGFTYARDLRVAAWARRHSIKWHEFAQFGVIRGLKNRKGWARRWEGRMAEMLAPPPERLIPLEGIEIGEIPSAHGLGLEPDLLPRRQHGGSREAVQLLSSFLTERSRRYQADISSPLTAAASCSRLSPHLSWGTLSLREVVQLTRKRRFSFADSPAERSWGRSLQRFDNRLHWHCHFIQKLESKPSLEYQELYSGRFVQRSSNEKRLKAWALGCTGLPFVDACMRSLIATGWLNFRMRAMLISVASYQLLLPWRESGMHLARLFIDYEPGIHWSQCQMQSGTTRNKTVRIYNPLKQGLDHDLSGNFIRRWLPELRRVPAVYLHQPWTMDPQTQDRVGCVIGSSYPKPIVSFAKPAKPLNPAQLNLFCL
;
A
#
# COMPACT_ATOMS: atom_id res chain seq x y z
N MET A 1 20.48 -15.49 38.80
CA MET A 1 19.40 -16.05 37.94
C MET A 1 19.45 -15.33 36.62
N LYS A 2 19.39 -16.05 35.49
CA LYS A 2 19.27 -15.40 34.17
C LYS A 2 17.93 -14.64 34.09
N ALA A 3 17.94 -13.44 33.50
CA ALA A 3 16.72 -12.67 33.28
C ALA A 3 15.75 -13.47 32.40
N PRO A 4 14.43 -13.47 32.69
CA PRO A 4 13.45 -14.20 31.90
C PRO A 4 13.41 -13.70 30.48
N LEU A 5 13.39 -14.62 29.49
CA LEU A 5 13.40 -14.26 28.07
C LEU A 5 12.04 -13.81 27.61
N GLN A 6 11.98 -12.61 27.06
CA GLN A 6 10.81 -12.02 26.41
C GLN A 6 11.03 -11.98 24.89
N VAL A 7 10.22 -12.68 24.10
CA VAL A 7 10.29 -12.65 22.63
C VAL A 7 9.37 -11.55 22.13
N VAL A 8 9.93 -10.57 21.40
CA VAL A 8 9.16 -9.56 20.68
C VAL A 8 9.13 -9.96 19.21
N TRP A 9 8.00 -10.48 18.77
CA TRP A 9 7.81 -10.93 17.41
C TRP A 9 7.32 -9.79 16.53
N PHE A 10 8.25 -9.24 15.71
CA PHE A 10 7.98 -8.24 14.71
C PHE A 10 7.30 -8.86 13.49
N LYS A 11 6.30 -8.16 12.96
CA LYS A 11 5.54 -8.56 11.76
C LYS A 11 5.51 -7.42 10.75
N ARG A 12 4.42 -6.65 10.68
CA ARG A 12 4.26 -5.43 9.87
C ARG A 12 4.32 -4.18 10.77
N ASP A 13 5.28 -4.12 11.63
CA ASP A 13 5.50 -3.07 12.66
C ASP A 13 6.99 -2.73 12.84
N LEU A 14 7.70 -2.61 11.69
CA LEU A 14 9.16 -2.56 11.58
C LEU A 14 9.75 -1.21 12.06
N ARG A 15 9.54 -0.90 13.36
CA ARG A 15 10.00 0.33 14.02
C ARG A 15 10.30 0.10 15.50
N ILE A 16 11.00 1.03 16.13
CA ILE A 16 11.23 1.04 17.59
C ILE A 16 10.37 2.10 18.31
N ALA A 17 9.99 3.19 17.62
CA ALA A 17 9.13 4.23 18.18
C ALA A 17 7.66 3.83 18.14
N ASP A 18 6.88 4.21 19.14
CA ASP A 18 5.47 3.82 19.32
C ASP A 18 5.26 2.30 19.14
N HIS A 19 6.17 1.52 19.76
CA HIS A 19 6.16 0.06 19.71
C HIS A 19 5.94 -0.51 21.12
N LYS A 20 4.67 -0.51 21.55
CA LYS A 20 4.30 -0.92 22.90
C LYS A 20 4.75 -2.33 23.28
N PRO A 21 4.67 -3.37 22.41
CA PRO A 21 5.22 -4.70 22.71
C PRO A 21 6.70 -4.67 23.10
N LEU A 22 7.53 -3.89 22.38
CA LEU A 22 8.96 -3.78 22.65
C LEU A 22 9.22 -3.09 24.00
N LEU A 23 8.52 -2.00 24.28
CA LEU A 23 8.66 -1.24 25.52
C LEU A 23 8.25 -2.10 26.74
N GLU A 24 7.11 -2.78 26.68
CA GLU A 24 6.64 -3.57 27.83
C GLU A 24 7.50 -4.82 28.04
N ALA A 25 7.92 -5.49 26.98
CA ALA A 25 8.83 -6.64 27.08
C ALA A 25 10.17 -6.25 27.71
N SER A 26 10.74 -5.09 27.35
CA SER A 26 12.04 -4.63 27.86
C SER A 26 12.07 -4.39 29.37
N ARG A 27 10.92 -4.19 30.00
CA ARG A 27 10.78 -3.99 31.45
C ARG A 27 10.80 -5.29 32.24
N LEU A 28 10.62 -6.43 31.57
CA LEU A 28 10.41 -7.73 32.24
C LEU A 28 11.62 -8.67 32.16
N GLY A 29 12.57 -8.41 31.27
CA GLY A 29 13.74 -9.28 31.17
C GLY A 29 14.57 -9.07 29.90
N ALA A 30 15.36 -10.10 29.58
CA ALA A 30 16.12 -10.12 28.33
C ALA A 30 15.16 -10.17 27.15
N VAL A 31 15.42 -9.37 26.10
CA VAL A 31 14.54 -9.28 24.94
C VAL A 31 15.17 -9.96 23.72
N LEU A 32 14.42 -10.85 23.09
CA LEU A 32 14.72 -11.39 21.77
C LEU A 32 13.81 -10.68 20.74
N PRO A 33 14.29 -9.63 20.05
CA PRO A 33 13.56 -9.07 18.95
C PRO A 33 13.69 -10.01 17.75
N LEU A 34 12.57 -10.63 17.37
CA LEU A 34 12.53 -11.70 16.37
C LEU A 34 11.70 -11.27 15.15
N TYR A 35 12.24 -11.47 13.96
CA TYR A 35 11.48 -11.47 12.71
C TYR A 35 11.60 -12.84 12.05
N VAL A 36 10.46 -13.43 11.68
CA VAL A 36 10.44 -14.71 10.97
C VAL A 36 10.10 -14.47 9.52
N VAL A 37 11.04 -14.81 8.66
CA VAL A 37 10.81 -14.84 7.20
C VAL A 37 10.15 -16.17 6.88
N GLU A 38 8.88 -16.12 6.48
CA GLU A 38 8.10 -17.30 6.13
C GLU A 38 8.11 -17.50 4.60
N PRO A 39 8.84 -18.49 4.04
CA PRO A 39 8.90 -18.72 2.59
C PRO A 39 7.51 -18.91 1.97
N HIS A 40 6.62 -19.67 2.64
CA HIS A 40 5.26 -19.88 2.14
C HIS A 40 4.40 -18.60 2.09
N TYR A 41 4.67 -17.62 2.96
CA TYR A 41 4.04 -16.30 2.86
C TYR A 41 4.52 -15.57 1.61
N TRP A 42 5.84 -15.52 1.39
CA TRP A 42 6.43 -14.82 0.27
C TRP A 42 6.13 -15.47 -1.10
N GLN A 43 5.79 -16.76 -1.10
CA GLN A 43 5.32 -17.50 -2.27
C GLN A 43 3.83 -17.33 -2.55
N GLN A 44 3.07 -16.58 -1.72
CA GLN A 44 1.67 -16.28 -2.02
C GLN A 44 1.57 -15.44 -3.31
N SER A 45 0.46 -15.66 -4.04
CA SER A 45 0.25 -15.04 -5.35
C SER A 45 0.15 -13.50 -5.33
N ASP A 46 -0.11 -12.91 -4.18
CA ASP A 46 -0.17 -11.46 -3.93
C ASP A 46 1.17 -10.84 -3.46
N CYS A 47 2.19 -11.67 -3.24
CA CYS A 47 3.54 -11.23 -2.89
C CYS A 47 4.45 -11.04 -4.11
N SER A 48 5.51 -10.22 -3.96
CA SER A 48 6.45 -9.92 -5.04
C SER A 48 7.83 -9.49 -4.55
N GLY A 49 8.83 -9.53 -5.44
CA GLY A 49 10.19 -9.11 -5.14
C GLY A 49 10.30 -7.64 -4.71
N ARG A 50 9.50 -6.72 -5.29
CA ARG A 50 9.48 -5.29 -4.89
C ARG A 50 8.99 -5.05 -3.47
N GLN A 51 8.03 -5.85 -3.01
CA GLN A 51 7.54 -5.81 -1.63
C GLN A 51 8.60 -6.35 -0.67
N TRP A 52 9.23 -7.48 -1.03
CA TRP A 52 10.34 -8.03 -0.24
C TRP A 52 11.49 -7.04 -0.14
N GLN A 53 11.86 -6.39 -1.23
CA GLN A 53 12.95 -5.41 -1.24
C GLN A 53 12.69 -4.25 -0.26
N PHE A 54 11.47 -3.72 -0.22
CA PHE A 54 11.10 -2.70 0.77
C PHE A 54 11.15 -3.24 2.20
N CYS A 55 10.65 -4.46 2.42
CA CYS A 55 10.67 -5.14 3.71
C CYS A 55 12.10 -5.39 4.19
N SER A 56 12.97 -5.96 3.34
CA SER A 56 14.36 -6.29 3.71
C SER A 56 15.19 -5.06 4.05
N GLU A 57 15.01 -3.94 3.34
CA GLU A 57 15.62 -2.65 3.70
C GLU A 57 15.15 -2.16 5.07
N SER A 58 13.86 -2.31 5.35
CA SER A 58 13.28 -1.94 6.65
C SER A 58 13.82 -2.83 7.78
N LEU A 59 14.02 -4.12 7.53
CA LEU A 59 14.63 -5.04 8.48
C LEU A 59 16.08 -4.72 8.77
N LEU A 60 16.86 -4.33 7.75
CA LEU A 60 18.26 -3.90 7.92
C LEU A 60 18.35 -2.67 8.83
N GLU A 61 17.52 -1.64 8.59
CA GLU A 61 17.52 -0.45 9.43
C GLU A 61 17.02 -0.74 10.84
N LEU A 62 15.97 -1.57 10.99
CA LEU A 62 15.46 -1.99 12.29
C LEU A 62 16.52 -2.75 13.10
N ARG A 63 17.28 -3.65 12.45
CA ARG A 63 18.39 -4.37 13.07
C ARG A 63 19.43 -3.42 13.65
N LEU A 64 19.85 -2.41 12.89
CA LEU A 64 20.79 -1.39 13.35
C LEU A 64 20.23 -0.55 14.49
N SER A 65 18.95 -0.21 14.43
CA SER A 65 18.29 0.57 15.48
C SER A 65 18.18 -0.21 16.79
N LEU A 66 17.84 -1.47 16.73
CA LEU A 66 17.78 -2.37 17.89
C LEU A 66 19.17 -2.70 18.44
N ALA A 67 20.18 -2.83 17.58
CA ALA A 67 21.57 -3.04 18.02
C ALA A 67 22.08 -1.88 18.88
N ARG A 68 21.71 -0.63 18.54
CA ARG A 68 22.04 0.57 19.36
C ARG A 68 21.39 0.53 20.74
N LEU A 69 20.28 -0.17 20.89
CA LEU A 69 19.62 -0.38 22.19
C LEU A 69 20.22 -1.54 22.98
N GLY A 70 21.14 -2.31 22.40
CA GLY A 70 21.85 -3.41 23.06
C GLY A 70 21.56 -4.81 22.53
N GLN A 71 20.46 -5.01 21.77
CA GLN A 71 20.11 -6.32 21.21
C GLN A 71 19.65 -6.18 19.76
N PRO A 72 20.42 -6.64 18.76
CA PRO A 72 20.03 -6.55 17.35
C PRO A 72 18.83 -7.46 17.03
N LEU A 73 18.13 -7.13 15.93
CA LEU A 73 17.05 -7.97 15.39
C LEU A 73 17.59 -9.32 14.96
N VAL A 74 17.02 -10.37 15.50
CA VAL A 74 17.27 -11.76 15.09
C VAL A 74 16.30 -12.13 13.97
N VAL A 75 16.84 -12.64 12.86
CA VAL A 75 16.04 -13.11 11.73
C VAL A 75 16.17 -14.62 11.61
N ARG A 76 15.05 -15.29 11.39
CA ARG A 76 14.97 -16.73 11.14
C ARG A 76 14.08 -17.00 9.93
N CYS A 77 14.41 -18.03 9.15
CA CYS A 77 13.57 -18.53 8.06
C CYS A 77 12.81 -19.78 8.52
N GLY A 78 11.52 -19.86 8.17
CA GLY A 78 10.69 -21.04 8.46
C GLY A 78 9.29 -20.69 8.96
N GLN A 79 8.60 -21.69 9.52
CA GLN A 79 7.32 -21.48 10.17
C GLN A 79 7.51 -20.88 11.55
N VAL A 80 6.69 -19.89 11.92
CA VAL A 80 6.85 -19.13 13.16
C VAL A 80 6.81 -20.05 14.38
N GLU A 81 5.86 -20.96 14.47
CA GLU A 81 5.72 -21.89 15.58
C GLU A 81 6.94 -22.79 15.74
N GLN A 82 7.59 -23.24 14.65
CA GLN A 82 8.81 -24.03 14.71
C GLN A 82 10.03 -23.22 15.17
N VAL A 83 10.09 -21.94 14.75
CA VAL A 83 11.14 -21.03 15.20
C VAL A 83 11.01 -20.75 16.69
N LEU A 84 9.78 -20.49 17.17
CA LEU A 84 9.49 -20.29 18.59
C LEU A 84 9.78 -21.53 19.41
N GLU A 85 9.46 -22.72 18.90
CA GLU A 85 9.76 -24.01 19.55
C GLU A 85 11.25 -24.15 19.81
N ARG A 86 12.09 -23.95 18.77
CA ARG A 86 13.55 -24.01 18.90
C ARG A 86 14.09 -22.99 19.91
N ALA A 87 13.58 -21.74 19.84
CA ALA A 87 13.99 -20.71 20.78
C ALA A 87 13.55 -21.04 22.24
N HIS A 88 12.38 -21.64 22.42
CA HIS A 88 11.90 -22.06 23.74
C HIS A 88 12.76 -23.18 24.33
N HIS A 89 13.08 -24.20 23.54
CA HIS A 89 13.97 -25.28 23.95
C HIS A 89 15.38 -24.80 24.34
N GLN A 90 15.91 -23.84 23.60
CA GLN A 90 17.29 -23.35 23.81
C GLN A 90 17.39 -22.35 24.96
N PHE A 91 16.41 -21.47 25.13
CA PHE A 91 16.54 -20.33 26.04
C PHE A 91 15.43 -20.22 27.10
N GLY A 92 14.32 -20.95 26.96
CA GLY A 92 13.17 -20.85 27.86
C GLY A 92 12.41 -19.53 27.74
N ILE A 93 11.44 -19.46 26.80
CA ILE A 93 10.62 -18.27 26.59
C ILE A 93 9.66 -18.09 27.78
N ALA A 94 9.70 -16.92 28.42
CA ALA A 94 8.81 -16.55 29.52
C ALA A 94 7.56 -15.76 29.03
N GLY A 95 7.68 -15.04 27.93
CA GLY A 95 6.55 -14.29 27.32
C GLY A 95 6.74 -14.02 25.84
N LEU A 96 5.64 -14.01 25.10
CA LEU A 96 5.58 -13.64 23.69
C LEU A 96 4.83 -12.31 23.53
N TRP A 97 5.37 -11.39 22.74
CA TRP A 97 4.88 -10.03 22.61
C TRP A 97 4.80 -9.65 21.14
N SER A 98 3.68 -9.09 20.67
CA SER A 98 3.57 -8.57 19.31
C SER A 98 2.46 -7.51 19.19
N HIS A 99 2.45 -6.79 18.09
CA HIS A 99 1.22 -6.12 17.66
C HIS A 99 0.24 -7.13 17.02
N GLU A 100 -1.06 -6.81 17.12
CA GLU A 100 -2.07 -7.47 16.30
C GLU A 100 -1.76 -7.23 14.82
N GLU A 101 -1.94 -8.24 13.99
CA GLU A 101 -1.85 -8.10 12.54
C GLU A 101 -3.22 -8.40 11.91
N THR A 102 -3.66 -7.51 11.03
CA THR A 102 -4.81 -7.74 10.16
C THR A 102 -4.30 -7.84 8.73
N GLY A 103 -3.83 -9.01 8.36
CA GLY A 103 -3.32 -9.30 7.03
C GLY A 103 -4.31 -10.10 6.17
N ASN A 104 -3.80 -10.99 5.33
CA ASN A 104 -4.58 -11.93 4.50
C ASN A 104 -4.92 -13.23 5.28
N GLY A 105 -5.61 -14.16 4.63
CA GLY A 105 -5.99 -15.44 5.23
C GLY A 105 -4.80 -16.27 5.69
N PHE A 106 -3.63 -16.16 5.04
CA PHE A 106 -2.41 -16.85 5.45
C PHE A 106 -1.93 -16.37 6.83
N THR A 107 -1.82 -15.06 7.03
CA THR A 107 -1.33 -14.48 8.29
C THR A 107 -2.30 -14.74 9.44
N TYR A 108 -3.59 -14.74 9.16
CA TYR A 108 -4.62 -15.10 10.14
C TYR A 108 -4.49 -16.56 10.60
N ALA A 109 -4.36 -17.51 9.66
CA ALA A 109 -4.17 -18.91 9.97
C ALA A 109 -2.85 -19.16 10.74
N ARG A 110 -1.78 -18.44 10.38
CA ARG A 110 -0.50 -18.46 11.11
C ARG A 110 -0.67 -18.02 12.57
N ASP A 111 -1.35 -16.89 12.80
CA ASP A 111 -1.54 -16.36 14.17
C ASP A 111 -2.36 -17.35 15.03
N LEU A 112 -3.32 -18.07 14.45
CA LEU A 112 -4.04 -19.15 15.16
C LEU A 112 -3.11 -20.30 15.56
N ARG A 113 -2.16 -20.72 14.70
CA ARG A 113 -1.16 -21.76 15.03
C ARG A 113 -0.22 -21.30 16.12
N VAL A 114 0.26 -20.05 16.07
CA VAL A 114 1.10 -19.46 17.13
C VAL A 114 0.34 -19.37 18.44
N ALA A 115 -0.93 -18.99 18.44
CA ALA A 115 -1.77 -18.97 19.64
C ALA A 115 -1.95 -20.38 20.26
N ALA A 116 -2.10 -21.41 19.42
CA ALA A 116 -2.18 -22.79 19.87
C ALA A 116 -0.85 -23.28 20.45
N TRP A 117 0.28 -22.90 19.82
CA TRP A 117 1.62 -23.19 20.33
C TRP A 117 1.86 -22.54 21.70
N ALA A 118 1.58 -21.26 21.84
CA ALA A 118 1.76 -20.52 23.09
C ALA A 118 0.96 -21.13 24.25
N ARG A 119 -0.30 -21.53 23.97
CA ARG A 119 -1.14 -22.24 24.99
C ARG A 119 -0.56 -23.58 25.42
N ARG A 120 -0.04 -24.41 24.48
CA ARG A 120 0.59 -25.70 24.80
C ARG A 120 1.78 -25.57 25.74
N HIS A 121 2.56 -24.51 25.58
CA HIS A 121 3.75 -24.25 26.40
C HIS A 121 3.47 -23.35 27.62
N SER A 122 2.18 -23.01 27.89
CA SER A 122 1.80 -22.10 28.98
C SER A 122 2.49 -20.74 28.90
N ILE A 123 2.84 -20.29 27.68
CA ILE A 123 3.46 -19.00 27.40
C ILE A 123 2.35 -17.98 27.16
N LYS A 124 2.38 -16.88 27.91
CA LYS A 124 1.43 -15.80 27.70
C LYS A 124 1.82 -15.02 26.45
N TRP A 125 0.91 -14.96 25.47
CA TRP A 125 1.06 -14.09 24.31
C TRP A 125 0.33 -12.77 24.53
N HIS A 126 1.11 -11.67 24.57
CA HIS A 126 0.63 -10.31 24.74
C HIS A 126 0.52 -9.63 23.38
N GLU A 127 -0.71 -9.44 22.91
CA GLU A 127 -0.98 -8.71 21.67
C GLU A 127 -1.47 -7.30 21.96
N PHE A 128 -0.95 -6.33 21.22
CA PHE A 128 -1.33 -4.91 21.31
C PHE A 128 -1.88 -4.41 19.99
N ALA A 129 -2.88 -3.54 20.03
CA ALA A 129 -3.37 -2.91 18.82
C ALA A 129 -2.30 -2.01 18.18
N GLN A 130 -2.04 -2.21 16.91
CA GLN A 130 -1.07 -1.42 16.15
C GLN A 130 -1.67 -0.08 15.69
N PHE A 131 -2.94 -0.08 15.30
CA PHE A 131 -3.68 1.08 14.80
C PHE A 131 -5.18 0.96 15.17
N GLY A 132 -6.07 1.72 14.49
CA GLY A 132 -7.47 1.83 14.87
C GLY A 132 -8.38 0.67 14.49
N VAL A 133 -7.82 -0.50 14.12
CA VAL A 133 -8.59 -1.73 13.87
C VAL A 133 -8.90 -2.43 15.20
N ILE A 134 -10.06 -3.05 15.29
CA ILE A 134 -10.51 -3.75 16.50
C ILE A 134 -10.85 -5.18 16.11
N ARG A 135 -10.12 -6.15 16.66
CA ARG A 135 -10.37 -7.58 16.44
C ARG A 135 -11.69 -8.00 17.09
N GLY A 136 -12.38 -8.94 16.42
CA GLY A 136 -13.62 -9.50 16.92
C GLY A 136 -14.77 -8.51 17.03
N LEU A 137 -14.73 -7.38 16.30
CA LEU A 137 -15.77 -6.36 16.35
C LEU A 137 -17.12 -6.87 15.79
N LYS A 138 -18.10 -7.10 16.65
CA LYS A 138 -19.42 -7.62 16.26
C LYS A 138 -20.23 -6.64 15.38
N ASN A 139 -20.12 -5.33 15.65
CA ASN A 139 -20.75 -4.29 14.83
C ASN A 139 -19.91 -3.01 14.86
N ARG A 140 -20.12 -2.13 13.89
CA ARG A 140 -19.32 -0.91 13.71
C ARG A 140 -19.85 0.32 14.46
N LYS A 141 -20.91 0.16 15.25
CA LYS A 141 -21.46 1.28 16.06
C LYS A 141 -20.39 1.78 17.04
N GLY A 142 -20.12 3.07 17.02
CA GLY A 142 -19.11 3.69 17.88
C GLY A 142 -17.63 3.41 17.49
N TRP A 143 -17.37 2.73 16.36
CA TRP A 143 -16.00 2.45 15.94
C TRP A 143 -15.16 3.72 15.73
N ALA A 144 -15.75 4.78 15.13
CA ALA A 144 -15.03 6.05 14.92
C ALA A 144 -14.58 6.67 16.25
N ARG A 145 -15.40 6.64 17.30
CA ARG A 145 -15.03 7.13 18.64
C ARG A 145 -13.87 6.32 19.22
N ARG A 146 -13.87 5.00 19.08
CA ARG A 146 -12.78 4.15 19.54
C ARG A 146 -11.49 4.41 18.76
N TRP A 147 -11.61 4.65 17.44
CA TRP A 147 -10.48 5.05 16.60
C TRP A 147 -9.88 6.37 17.10
N GLU A 148 -10.70 7.40 17.36
CA GLU A 148 -10.25 8.68 17.92
C GLU A 148 -9.56 8.49 19.26
N GLY A 149 -10.14 7.69 20.17
CA GLY A 149 -9.51 7.39 21.46
C GLY A 149 -8.11 6.78 21.29
N ARG A 150 -7.96 5.78 20.41
CA ARG A 150 -6.65 5.15 20.13
C ARG A 150 -5.65 6.12 19.50
N MET A 151 -6.08 7.00 18.60
CA MET A 151 -5.18 7.99 17.99
C MET A 151 -4.76 9.09 18.98
N ALA A 152 -5.52 9.32 20.03
CA ALA A 152 -5.21 10.27 21.11
C ALA A 152 -4.32 9.69 22.23
N GLU A 153 -4.12 8.38 22.30
CA GLU A 153 -3.24 7.75 23.28
C GLU A 153 -1.81 8.26 23.14
N MET A 154 -1.09 8.35 24.27
CA MET A 154 0.31 8.71 24.30
C MET A 154 1.16 7.70 23.50
N LEU A 155 2.10 8.19 22.70
CA LEU A 155 3.04 7.36 21.97
C LEU A 155 3.95 6.62 22.94
N ALA A 156 4.18 5.34 22.70
CA ALA A 156 5.13 4.56 23.46
C ALA A 156 6.56 4.98 23.05
N PRO A 157 7.39 5.49 24.00
CA PRO A 157 8.78 5.82 23.70
C PRO A 157 9.54 4.52 23.38
N PRO A 158 10.63 4.58 22.60
CA PRO A 158 11.54 3.46 22.49
C PRO A 158 12.12 3.15 23.88
N PRO A 159 12.42 1.88 24.18
CA PRO A 159 13.15 1.55 25.42
C PRO A 159 14.53 2.18 25.40
N GLU A 160 15.02 2.58 26.58
CA GLU A 160 16.37 3.17 26.71
C GLU A 160 17.47 2.15 26.40
N ARG A 161 17.26 0.91 26.82
CA ARG A 161 18.19 -0.21 26.66
C ARG A 161 17.45 -1.52 26.61
N LEU A 162 17.99 -2.48 25.86
CA LEU A 162 17.59 -3.89 25.87
C LEU A 162 18.65 -4.72 26.58
N ILE A 163 18.24 -5.65 27.42
CA ILE A 163 19.14 -6.64 27.98
C ILE A 163 19.45 -7.67 26.90
N PRO A 164 20.72 -7.84 26.49
CA PRO A 164 21.10 -8.75 25.43
C PRO A 164 20.87 -10.20 25.79
N LEU A 165 20.56 -11.01 24.79
CA LEU A 165 20.54 -12.46 24.89
C LEU A 165 21.87 -12.99 24.35
N GLU A 166 22.68 -13.55 25.26
CA GLU A 166 23.98 -14.16 24.94
C GLU A 166 23.82 -15.44 24.12
N GLY A 167 24.79 -15.70 23.25
CA GLY A 167 24.86 -16.95 22.49
C GLY A 167 23.82 -17.09 21.37
N ILE A 168 23.16 -16.01 20.97
CA ILE A 168 22.23 -16.04 19.86
C ILE A 168 22.85 -15.45 18.59
N GLU A 169 22.83 -16.20 17.51
CA GLU A 169 23.17 -15.69 16.18
C GLU A 169 22.08 -14.78 15.65
N ILE A 170 22.45 -13.67 15.01
CA ILE A 170 21.47 -12.72 14.48
C ILE A 170 20.74 -13.22 13.22
N GLY A 171 21.33 -14.19 12.51
CA GLY A 171 20.79 -14.75 11.26
C GLY A 171 20.86 -13.78 10.09
N GLU A 172 20.74 -14.30 8.88
CA GLU A 172 20.77 -13.52 7.65
C GLU A 172 19.37 -13.06 7.26
N ILE A 173 19.29 -11.90 6.56
CA ILE A 173 18.10 -11.47 5.84
C ILE A 173 18.24 -12.00 4.42
N PRO A 174 17.40 -12.95 3.97
CA PRO A 174 17.58 -13.61 2.69
C PRO A 174 17.42 -12.64 1.52
N SER A 175 18.04 -12.95 0.39
CA SER A 175 17.79 -12.25 -0.86
C SER A 175 16.39 -12.61 -1.41
N ALA A 176 15.87 -11.80 -2.36
CA ALA A 176 14.63 -12.14 -3.06
C ALA A 176 14.74 -13.51 -3.76
N HIS A 177 15.90 -13.77 -4.40
CA HIS A 177 16.18 -15.05 -5.04
C HIS A 177 16.15 -16.23 -4.05
N GLY A 178 16.70 -16.06 -2.85
CA GLY A 178 16.66 -17.07 -1.78
C GLY A 178 15.24 -17.39 -1.28
N LEU A 179 14.27 -16.55 -1.57
CA LEU A 179 12.84 -16.76 -1.30
C LEU A 179 12.05 -17.26 -2.52
N GLY A 180 12.73 -17.52 -3.65
CA GLY A 180 12.04 -17.89 -4.90
C GLY A 180 11.26 -16.75 -5.54
N LEU A 181 11.58 -15.50 -5.21
CA LEU A 181 10.97 -14.32 -5.79
C LEU A 181 11.76 -13.84 -7.00
N GLU A 182 11.06 -13.54 -8.09
CA GLU A 182 11.68 -12.90 -9.25
C GLU A 182 12.29 -11.54 -8.88
N PRO A 183 13.49 -11.23 -9.38
CA PRO A 183 14.10 -9.93 -9.20
C PRO A 183 13.22 -8.84 -9.80
N ASP A 184 12.93 -7.82 -9.02
CA ASP A 184 12.06 -6.71 -9.41
C ASP A 184 12.77 -5.38 -9.16
N LEU A 185 13.72 -5.08 -10.06
CA LEU A 185 14.56 -3.89 -9.96
C LEU A 185 13.78 -2.64 -10.41
N LEU A 186 13.36 -1.85 -9.45
CA LEU A 186 12.67 -0.58 -9.68
C LEU A 186 13.59 0.60 -9.33
N PRO A 187 14.21 1.28 -10.30
CA PRO A 187 15.14 2.37 -10.01
C PRO A 187 14.48 3.62 -9.41
N ARG A 188 13.15 3.72 -9.49
CA ARG A 188 12.37 4.87 -9.01
C ARG A 188 11.40 4.54 -7.89
N ARG A 189 11.60 3.41 -7.21
CA ARG A 189 10.74 3.03 -6.09
C ARG A 189 11.04 3.81 -4.82
N GLN A 190 10.14 3.72 -3.86
CA GLN A 190 10.40 4.16 -2.49
C GLN A 190 11.25 3.11 -1.77
N HIS A 191 12.12 3.58 -0.88
CA HIS A 191 12.96 2.75 -0.03
C HIS A 191 12.29 2.47 1.31
N GLY A 192 12.65 1.33 1.92
CA GLY A 192 12.19 0.96 3.25
C GLY A 192 12.95 1.71 4.35
N GLY A 193 12.48 1.56 5.59
CA GLY A 193 13.12 2.11 6.79
C GLY A 193 12.37 3.28 7.43
N SER A 194 12.55 3.43 8.73
CA SER A 194 11.91 4.47 9.54
C SER A 194 12.48 5.86 9.24
N ARG A 195 13.77 5.97 8.91
CA ARG A 195 14.41 7.24 8.55
C ARG A 195 13.78 7.86 7.30
N GLU A 196 13.60 7.06 6.25
CA GLU A 196 12.89 7.50 5.04
C GLU A 196 11.46 7.93 5.35
N ALA A 197 10.76 7.17 6.18
CA ALA A 197 9.40 7.48 6.61
C ALA A 197 9.29 8.84 7.32
N VAL A 198 10.22 9.11 8.25
CA VAL A 198 10.28 10.39 9.00
C VAL A 198 10.60 11.56 8.07
N GLN A 199 11.54 11.40 7.13
CA GLN A 199 11.88 12.44 6.14
C GLN A 199 10.67 12.75 5.24
N LEU A 200 9.95 11.73 4.76
CA LEU A 200 8.74 11.90 3.96
C LEU A 200 7.62 12.58 4.76
N LEU A 201 7.42 12.22 6.03
CA LEU A 201 6.43 12.86 6.89
C LEU A 201 6.81 14.31 7.15
N SER A 202 8.06 14.59 7.51
CA SER A 202 8.55 15.93 7.76
C SER A 202 8.33 16.84 6.54
N SER A 203 8.85 16.46 5.37
CA SER A 203 8.68 17.24 4.14
C SER A 203 7.20 17.42 3.73
N PHE A 204 6.37 16.43 4.01
CA PHE A 204 4.93 16.54 3.76
C PHE A 204 4.28 17.58 4.68
N LEU A 205 4.56 17.55 5.97
CA LEU A 205 3.97 18.47 6.95
C LEU A 205 4.50 19.91 6.84
N THR A 206 5.74 20.08 6.38
CA THR A 206 6.37 21.41 6.26
C THR A 206 6.12 22.10 4.93
N GLU A 207 5.90 21.33 3.84
CA GLU A 207 5.83 21.92 2.50
C GLU A 207 4.81 21.23 1.58
N ARG A 208 5.01 19.93 1.27
CA ARG A 208 4.31 19.24 0.18
C ARG A 208 2.79 19.19 0.35
N SER A 209 2.30 19.20 1.59
CA SER A 209 0.86 19.13 1.87
C SER A 209 0.09 20.41 1.54
N ARG A 210 0.76 21.53 1.23
CA ARG A 210 0.07 22.80 0.88
C ARG A 210 -0.95 22.61 -0.24
N ARG A 211 -0.56 21.87 -1.27
CA ARG A 211 -1.38 21.62 -2.47
C ARG A 211 -2.07 20.25 -2.47
N TYR A 212 -1.95 19.47 -1.39
CA TYR A 212 -2.45 18.10 -1.34
C TYR A 212 -3.90 17.95 -1.79
N GLN A 213 -4.78 18.87 -1.37
CA GLN A 213 -6.20 18.82 -1.73
C GLN A 213 -6.43 19.01 -3.23
N ALA A 214 -5.68 19.89 -3.88
CA ALA A 214 -5.80 20.15 -5.32
C ALA A 214 -5.17 19.03 -6.16
N ASP A 215 -4.02 18.55 -5.73
CA ASP A 215 -3.12 17.71 -6.53
C ASP A 215 -3.36 16.20 -6.41
N ILE A 216 -4.02 15.75 -5.34
CA ILE A 216 -4.19 14.32 -5.01
C ILE A 216 -4.82 13.48 -6.13
N SER A 217 -5.62 14.10 -7.00
CA SER A 217 -6.35 13.39 -8.05
C SER A 217 -5.57 13.23 -9.36
N SER A 218 -4.60 14.09 -9.66
CA SER A 218 -3.79 14.02 -10.87
C SER A 218 -2.54 13.17 -10.66
N PRO A 219 -2.22 12.21 -11.57
CA PRO A 219 -1.00 11.43 -11.46
C PRO A 219 0.27 12.25 -11.75
N LEU A 220 0.15 13.43 -12.37
CA LEU A 220 1.26 14.35 -12.60
C LEU A 220 1.77 14.97 -11.30
N THR A 221 0.86 15.43 -10.46
CA THR A 221 1.16 16.25 -9.28
C THR A 221 1.12 15.45 -7.98
N ALA A 222 0.34 14.37 -7.94
CA ALA A 222 0.14 13.59 -6.72
C ALA A 222 1.44 13.03 -6.14
N ALA A 223 2.42 12.66 -6.96
CA ALA A 223 3.68 12.11 -6.47
C ALA A 223 4.48 13.14 -5.64
N ALA A 224 4.40 14.43 -5.98
CA ALA A 224 5.05 15.53 -5.27
C ALA A 224 4.25 16.01 -4.06
N SER A 225 2.91 16.05 -4.16
CA SER A 225 2.04 16.66 -3.15
C SER A 225 1.44 15.66 -2.15
N CYS A 226 1.45 14.35 -2.43
CA CYS A 226 0.99 13.33 -1.48
C CYS A 226 2.06 13.00 -0.45
N SER A 227 1.63 12.46 0.69
CA SER A 227 2.53 12.10 1.78
C SER A 227 3.54 11.02 1.40
N ARG A 228 3.16 10.10 0.52
CA ARG A 228 3.95 8.93 0.12
C ARG A 228 4.23 7.95 1.28
N LEU A 229 3.43 8.03 2.34
CA LEU A 229 3.61 7.21 3.55
C LEU A 229 2.95 5.83 3.46
N SER A 230 2.19 5.54 2.39
CA SER A 230 1.44 4.27 2.31
C SER A 230 2.32 3.01 2.43
N PRO A 231 3.52 2.89 1.83
CA PRO A 231 4.38 1.73 2.08
C PRO A 231 4.86 1.65 3.53
N HIS A 232 5.20 2.78 4.12
CA HIS A 232 5.68 2.85 5.49
C HIS A 232 4.60 2.51 6.52
N LEU A 233 3.34 2.87 6.26
CA LEU A 233 2.20 2.46 7.08
C LEU A 233 1.87 0.98 6.89
N SER A 234 2.02 0.45 5.68
CA SER A 234 1.77 -0.96 5.36
C SER A 234 2.79 -1.89 6.03
N TRP A 235 4.07 -1.50 6.06
CA TRP A 235 5.15 -2.27 6.72
C TRP A 235 5.44 -1.82 8.15
N GLY A 236 4.71 -0.81 8.62
CA GLY A 236 4.80 -0.33 9.99
C GLY A 236 6.12 0.28 10.39
N THR A 237 6.92 0.80 9.41
CA THR A 237 8.15 1.57 9.68
C THR A 237 7.86 2.95 10.27
N LEU A 238 6.59 3.35 10.28
CA LEU A 238 6.08 4.55 10.94
C LEU A 238 4.73 4.24 11.59
N SER A 239 4.49 4.78 12.78
CA SER A 239 3.22 4.61 13.47
C SER A 239 2.12 5.48 12.85
N LEU A 240 0.95 4.89 12.58
CA LEU A 240 -0.23 5.64 12.15
C LEU A 240 -0.63 6.70 13.18
N ARG A 241 -0.56 6.37 14.47
CA ARG A 241 -0.88 7.26 15.60
C ARG A 241 0.03 8.48 15.61
N GLU A 242 1.32 8.28 15.42
CA GLU A 242 2.30 9.36 15.30
C GLU A 242 1.97 10.29 14.11
N VAL A 243 1.66 9.71 12.94
CA VAL A 243 1.27 10.50 11.75
C VAL A 243 0.01 11.33 12.01
N VAL A 244 -1.00 10.74 12.67
CA VAL A 244 -2.24 11.47 13.02
C VAL A 244 -1.94 12.63 13.97
N GLN A 245 -1.20 12.38 15.05
CA GLN A 245 -0.89 13.40 16.06
C GLN A 245 -0.06 14.54 15.48
N LEU A 246 1.00 14.25 14.72
CA LEU A 246 1.82 15.27 14.07
C LEU A 246 1.05 16.06 13.01
N THR A 247 0.19 15.41 12.24
CA THR A 247 -0.70 16.08 11.27
C THR A 247 -1.63 17.06 11.96
N ARG A 248 -2.26 16.66 13.06
CA ARG A 248 -3.16 17.49 13.86
C ARG A 248 -2.42 18.61 14.53
N LYS A 249 -1.26 18.35 15.16
CA LYS A 249 -0.38 19.37 15.74
C LYS A 249 -0.02 20.43 14.70
N ARG A 250 0.39 20.03 13.49
CA ARG A 250 0.71 20.96 12.41
C ARG A 250 -0.50 21.79 11.99
N ARG A 251 -1.66 21.17 11.85
CA ARG A 251 -2.90 21.89 11.48
C ARG A 251 -3.30 22.95 12.51
N PHE A 252 -3.15 22.65 13.79
CA PHE A 252 -3.49 23.58 14.87
C PHE A 252 -2.43 24.68 15.08
N SER A 253 -1.26 24.58 14.48
CA SER A 253 -0.21 25.63 14.56
C SER A 253 -0.40 26.76 13.54
N PHE A 254 -1.41 26.69 12.69
CA PHE A 254 -1.66 27.73 11.69
C PHE A 254 -2.35 28.94 12.28
N ALA A 255 -1.90 30.14 11.84
CA ALA A 255 -2.61 31.38 12.04
C ALA A 255 -3.86 31.46 11.11
N ASP A 256 -4.68 32.48 11.30
CA ASP A 256 -5.94 32.65 10.56
C ASP A 256 -5.78 33.45 9.26
N SER A 257 -4.73 33.15 8.49
CA SER A 257 -4.55 33.71 7.14
C SER A 257 -5.27 32.85 6.08
N PRO A 258 -5.69 33.43 4.92
CA PRO A 258 -6.32 32.66 3.84
C PRO A 258 -5.48 31.50 3.30
N ALA A 259 -4.16 31.70 3.21
CA ALA A 259 -3.23 30.68 2.73
C ALA A 259 -3.14 29.51 3.73
N GLU A 260 -3.06 29.79 5.02
CA GLU A 260 -2.97 28.79 6.09
C GLU A 260 -4.30 28.07 6.29
N ARG A 261 -5.44 28.76 6.16
CA ARG A 261 -6.76 28.09 6.11
C ARG A 261 -6.85 27.09 4.96
N SER A 262 -6.31 27.42 3.77
CA SER A 262 -6.27 26.49 2.62
C SER A 262 -5.39 25.29 2.92
N TRP A 263 -4.22 25.50 3.52
CA TRP A 263 -3.33 24.42 3.94
C TRP A 263 -3.95 23.57 5.03
N GLY A 264 -4.61 24.16 6.01
CA GLY A 264 -5.36 23.46 7.05
C GLY A 264 -6.42 22.51 6.48
N ARG A 265 -7.16 22.94 5.42
CA ARG A 265 -8.10 22.06 4.71
C ARG A 265 -7.39 20.89 4.02
N SER A 266 -6.21 21.09 3.46
CA SER A 266 -5.39 20.01 2.88
C SER A 266 -4.98 18.99 3.94
N LEU A 267 -4.52 19.41 5.12
CA LEU A 267 -4.17 18.53 6.23
C LEU A 267 -5.40 17.82 6.81
N GLN A 268 -6.54 18.51 6.92
CA GLN A 268 -7.81 17.87 7.34
C GLN A 268 -8.21 16.76 6.37
N ARG A 269 -8.07 16.99 5.05
CA ARG A 269 -8.34 15.96 4.05
C ARG A 269 -7.39 14.76 4.18
N PHE A 270 -6.14 14.99 4.55
CA PHE A 270 -5.18 13.93 4.82
C PHE A 270 -5.54 13.14 6.09
N ASP A 271 -5.88 13.81 7.20
CA ASP A 271 -6.34 13.18 8.46
C ASP A 271 -7.55 12.24 8.19
N ASN A 272 -8.51 12.70 7.37
CA ASN A 272 -9.63 11.85 6.94
C ASN A 272 -9.17 10.60 6.18
N ARG A 273 -8.05 10.66 5.42
CA ARG A 273 -7.50 9.49 4.72
C ARG A 273 -6.85 8.50 5.70
N LEU A 274 -6.23 8.99 6.75
CA LEU A 274 -5.68 8.14 7.82
C LEU A 274 -6.79 7.37 8.55
N HIS A 275 -7.93 8.02 8.79
CA HIS A 275 -9.12 7.34 9.31
C HIS A 275 -9.64 6.26 8.32
N TRP A 276 -9.68 6.55 7.01
CA TRP A 276 -10.09 5.59 5.99
C TRP A 276 -9.13 4.40 5.86
N HIS A 277 -7.86 4.56 6.12
CA HIS A 277 -6.89 3.46 6.19
C HIS A 277 -7.42 2.36 7.13
N CYS A 278 -7.65 2.67 8.39
CA CYS A 278 -8.19 1.71 9.34
C CYS A 278 -9.62 1.26 9.01
N HIS A 279 -10.45 2.15 8.42
CA HIS A 279 -11.82 1.80 8.04
C HIS A 279 -11.86 0.65 7.04
N PHE A 280 -10.97 0.62 6.05
CA PHE A 280 -10.93 -0.45 5.05
C PHE A 280 -10.30 -1.74 5.61
N ILE A 281 -9.24 -1.63 6.41
CA ILE A 281 -8.67 -2.80 7.10
C ILE A 281 -9.70 -3.43 8.03
N GLN A 282 -10.46 -2.63 8.78
CA GLN A 282 -11.56 -3.12 9.62
C GLN A 282 -12.64 -3.88 8.83
N LYS A 283 -12.83 -3.59 7.53
CA LYS A 283 -13.78 -4.37 6.71
C LYS A 283 -13.29 -5.80 6.51
N LEU A 284 -12.02 -5.99 6.22
CA LEU A 284 -11.42 -7.32 6.05
C LEU A 284 -11.44 -8.07 7.40
N GLU A 285 -11.02 -7.41 8.49
CA GLU A 285 -11.07 -7.97 9.84
C GLU A 285 -12.47 -8.47 10.22
N SER A 286 -13.50 -7.66 9.92
CA SER A 286 -14.90 -8.02 10.24
C SER A 286 -15.51 -9.03 9.27
N LYS A 287 -14.95 -9.20 8.07
CA LYS A 287 -15.41 -10.13 7.04
C LYS A 287 -14.24 -10.66 6.21
N PRO A 288 -13.50 -11.65 6.71
CA PRO A 288 -12.32 -12.21 6.01
C PRO A 288 -12.62 -12.77 4.62
N SER A 289 -13.85 -13.27 4.38
CA SER A 289 -14.26 -13.77 3.05
C SER A 289 -14.20 -12.71 1.95
N LEU A 290 -14.09 -11.41 2.30
CA LEU A 290 -13.95 -10.30 1.36
C LEU A 290 -12.71 -10.46 0.45
N GLU A 291 -11.69 -11.16 0.90
CA GLU A 291 -10.49 -11.46 0.11
C GLU A 291 -10.78 -12.41 -1.06
N TYR A 292 -11.75 -13.31 -0.90
CA TYR A 292 -11.98 -14.42 -1.83
C TYR A 292 -13.34 -14.38 -2.52
N GLN A 293 -14.34 -13.83 -1.86
CA GLN A 293 -15.73 -13.90 -2.28
C GLN A 293 -16.32 -12.51 -2.49
N GLU A 294 -17.19 -12.40 -3.47
CA GLU A 294 -17.97 -11.19 -3.69
C GLU A 294 -18.89 -10.91 -2.50
N LEU A 295 -18.91 -9.67 -2.04
CA LEU A 295 -19.78 -9.27 -0.93
C LEU A 295 -21.26 -9.24 -1.34
N TYR A 296 -21.53 -9.09 -2.63
CA TYR A 296 -22.87 -9.01 -3.18
C TYR A 296 -22.90 -9.50 -4.63
N SER A 297 -23.74 -10.50 -4.88
CA SER A 297 -23.86 -11.20 -6.17
C SER A 297 -25.05 -10.78 -7.05
N GLY A 298 -25.76 -9.69 -6.74
CA GLY A 298 -27.05 -9.36 -7.33
C GLY A 298 -27.08 -8.35 -8.49
N ARG A 299 -25.96 -7.88 -9.02
CA ARG A 299 -25.92 -6.93 -10.15
C ARG A 299 -24.77 -7.23 -11.09
N PHE A 300 -25.02 -8.10 -12.10
CA PHE A 300 -23.87 -8.59 -12.87
C PHE A 300 -23.84 -8.13 -14.31
N VAL A 301 -22.73 -7.48 -14.59
CA VAL A 301 -22.04 -7.65 -15.86
C VAL A 301 -21.35 -9.01 -15.78
N GLN A 302 -21.69 -9.94 -16.66
CA GLN A 302 -21.02 -11.22 -16.76
C GLN A 302 -19.55 -10.98 -17.09
N ARG A 303 -18.66 -11.45 -16.23
CA ARG A 303 -17.20 -11.33 -16.39
C ARG A 303 -16.62 -12.72 -16.54
N SER A 304 -15.71 -12.84 -17.50
CA SER A 304 -15.00 -14.10 -17.73
C SER A 304 -13.52 -13.83 -17.86
N SER A 305 -12.71 -14.82 -17.49
CA SER A 305 -11.27 -14.74 -17.72
C SER A 305 -11.01 -14.60 -19.23
N ASN A 306 -10.13 -13.65 -19.57
CA ASN A 306 -9.71 -13.41 -20.94
C ASN A 306 -8.23 -13.02 -20.91
N GLU A 307 -7.39 -13.99 -21.22
CA GLU A 307 -5.92 -13.84 -21.13
C GLU A 307 -5.40 -12.69 -22.00
N LYS A 308 -5.90 -12.54 -23.24
CA LYS A 308 -5.49 -11.45 -24.13
C LYS A 308 -5.80 -10.07 -23.54
N ARG A 309 -7.00 -9.87 -23.00
CA ARG A 309 -7.39 -8.60 -22.36
C ARG A 309 -6.62 -8.36 -21.07
N LEU A 310 -6.47 -9.40 -20.24
CA LEU A 310 -5.71 -9.32 -19.00
C LEU A 310 -4.24 -8.96 -19.27
N LYS A 311 -3.60 -9.64 -20.22
CA LYS A 311 -2.21 -9.38 -20.62
C LYS A 311 -2.02 -7.96 -21.16
N ALA A 312 -2.92 -7.52 -22.06
CA ALA A 312 -2.85 -6.16 -22.60
C ALA A 312 -3.00 -5.10 -21.51
N TRP A 313 -3.93 -5.28 -20.59
CA TRP A 313 -4.13 -4.39 -19.45
C TRP A 313 -2.95 -4.43 -18.47
N ALA A 314 -2.47 -5.61 -18.14
CA ALA A 314 -1.36 -5.84 -17.22
C ALA A 314 -0.04 -5.21 -17.70
N LEU A 315 0.17 -5.16 -19.02
CA LEU A 315 1.38 -4.58 -19.63
C LEU A 315 1.21 -3.09 -20.02
N GLY A 316 0.03 -2.50 -19.84
CA GLY A 316 -0.27 -1.13 -20.31
C GLY A 316 -0.20 -1.01 -21.83
N CYS A 317 -0.91 -1.91 -22.52
CA CYS A 317 -0.99 -2.04 -23.98
C CYS A 317 -2.45 -2.20 -24.44
N THR A 318 -3.39 -1.54 -23.78
CA THR A 318 -4.83 -1.61 -24.09
C THR A 318 -5.23 -0.76 -25.29
N GLY A 319 -4.36 0.12 -25.73
CA GLY A 319 -4.68 1.16 -26.71
C GLY A 319 -5.44 2.36 -26.12
N LEU A 320 -5.55 2.44 -24.80
CA LEU A 320 -6.15 3.54 -24.06
C LEU A 320 -5.04 4.34 -23.35
N PRO A 321 -4.55 5.45 -23.93
CA PRO A 321 -3.31 6.09 -23.51
C PRO A 321 -3.21 6.40 -22.01
N PHE A 322 -4.26 6.93 -21.41
CA PHE A 322 -4.22 7.29 -20.00
C PHE A 322 -4.22 6.07 -19.06
N VAL A 323 -4.91 4.99 -19.45
CA VAL A 323 -4.90 3.71 -18.73
C VAL A 323 -3.51 3.06 -18.83
N ASP A 324 -2.97 3.02 -20.04
CA ASP A 324 -1.66 2.41 -20.33
C ASP A 324 -0.53 3.17 -19.61
N ALA A 325 -0.58 4.51 -19.64
CA ALA A 325 0.36 5.36 -18.90
C ALA A 325 0.29 5.12 -17.37
N CYS A 326 -0.92 4.98 -16.81
CA CYS A 326 -1.10 4.65 -15.39
C CYS A 326 -0.52 3.28 -15.04
N MET A 327 -0.76 2.27 -15.86
CA MET A 327 -0.22 0.93 -15.64
C MET A 327 1.30 0.91 -15.75
N ARG A 328 1.88 1.49 -16.80
CA ARG A 328 3.36 1.55 -16.96
C ARG A 328 4.03 2.37 -15.86
N SER A 329 3.39 3.45 -15.40
CA SER A 329 3.85 4.19 -14.22
C SER A 329 3.88 3.32 -12.98
N LEU A 330 2.83 2.54 -12.74
CA LEU A 330 2.75 1.60 -11.61
C LEU A 330 3.82 0.51 -11.70
N ILE A 331 3.99 -0.10 -12.88
CA ILE A 331 5.04 -1.11 -13.12
C ILE A 331 6.41 -0.54 -12.77
N ALA A 332 6.71 0.69 -13.20
CA ALA A 332 8.03 1.30 -13.04
C ALA A 332 8.30 1.88 -11.64
N THR A 333 7.28 2.16 -10.83
CA THR A 333 7.45 2.88 -9.55
C THR A 333 6.91 2.13 -8.33
N GLY A 334 6.05 1.14 -8.54
CA GLY A 334 5.36 0.42 -7.46
C GLY A 334 4.31 1.26 -6.71
N TRP A 335 3.97 2.46 -7.22
CA TRP A 335 3.01 3.35 -6.57
C TRP A 335 2.16 4.11 -7.59
N LEU A 336 0.91 4.35 -7.22
CA LEU A 336 -0.03 5.16 -7.99
C LEU A 336 -0.99 5.87 -7.03
N ASN A 337 -1.47 7.07 -7.37
CA ASN A 337 -2.45 7.77 -6.55
C ASN A 337 -3.82 7.06 -6.58
N PHE A 338 -4.59 7.24 -5.51
CA PHE A 338 -5.83 6.50 -5.27
C PHE A 338 -6.83 6.53 -6.43
N ARG A 339 -7.05 7.69 -7.05
CA ARG A 339 -8.00 7.82 -8.15
C ARG A 339 -7.63 6.94 -9.34
N MET A 340 -6.35 6.86 -9.68
CA MET A 340 -5.88 6.05 -10.80
C MET A 340 -5.94 4.56 -10.49
N ARG A 341 -5.67 4.16 -9.22
CA ARG A 341 -5.92 2.77 -8.78
C ARG A 341 -7.37 2.36 -8.98
N ALA A 342 -8.30 3.23 -8.56
CA ALA A 342 -9.73 3.00 -8.73
C ALA A 342 -10.13 2.90 -10.21
N MET A 343 -9.57 3.76 -11.07
CA MET A 343 -9.80 3.72 -12.52
C MET A 343 -9.29 2.41 -13.13
N LEU A 344 -8.09 1.94 -12.79
CA LEU A 344 -7.53 0.70 -13.33
C LEU A 344 -8.44 -0.50 -13.06
N ILE A 345 -8.94 -0.67 -11.82
CA ILE A 345 -9.89 -1.75 -11.48
C ILE A 345 -11.23 -1.55 -12.18
N SER A 346 -11.74 -0.31 -12.25
CA SER A 346 -12.99 -0.03 -12.93
C SER A 346 -12.91 -0.37 -14.43
N VAL A 347 -11.82 0.02 -15.10
CA VAL A 347 -11.59 -0.30 -16.52
C VAL A 347 -11.48 -1.81 -16.74
N ALA A 348 -10.71 -2.51 -15.92
CA ALA A 348 -10.61 -3.98 -15.99
C ALA A 348 -11.99 -4.63 -15.86
N SER A 349 -12.81 -4.15 -14.92
CA SER A 349 -14.09 -4.78 -14.58
C SER A 349 -15.24 -4.45 -15.54
N TYR A 350 -15.29 -3.22 -16.08
CA TYR A 350 -16.45 -2.75 -16.85
C TYR A 350 -16.19 -2.61 -18.35
N GLN A 351 -14.98 -2.18 -18.74
CA GLN A 351 -14.63 -2.06 -20.15
C GLN A 351 -14.03 -3.38 -20.70
N LEU A 352 -13.14 -4.01 -19.90
CA LEU A 352 -12.49 -5.24 -20.32
C LEU A 352 -13.23 -6.50 -19.88
N LEU A 353 -14.25 -6.38 -19.02
CA LEU A 353 -15.07 -7.47 -18.50
C LEU A 353 -14.25 -8.57 -17.79
N LEU A 354 -13.15 -8.20 -17.16
CA LEU A 354 -12.28 -9.10 -16.42
C LEU A 354 -12.81 -9.36 -15.00
N PRO A 355 -12.60 -10.57 -14.45
CA PRO A 355 -12.87 -10.85 -13.05
C PRO A 355 -12.08 -9.92 -12.12
N TRP A 356 -12.76 -9.38 -11.10
CA TRP A 356 -12.16 -8.41 -10.17
C TRP A 356 -10.96 -9.00 -9.41
N ARG A 357 -10.98 -10.30 -9.16
CA ARG A 357 -9.93 -10.96 -8.39
C ARG A 357 -8.66 -11.15 -9.22
N GLU A 358 -8.76 -11.50 -10.50
CA GLU A 358 -7.61 -11.63 -11.41
C GLU A 358 -6.90 -10.28 -11.58
N SER A 359 -7.65 -9.23 -11.89
CA SER A 359 -7.09 -7.87 -12.02
C SER A 359 -6.58 -7.34 -10.68
N GLY A 360 -7.29 -7.62 -9.57
CA GLY A 360 -6.85 -7.28 -8.22
C GLY A 360 -5.55 -7.97 -7.84
N MET A 361 -5.39 -9.25 -8.14
CA MET A 361 -4.18 -10.02 -7.86
C MET A 361 -2.96 -9.45 -8.60
N HIS A 362 -3.12 -9.09 -9.88
CA HIS A 362 -2.05 -8.45 -10.64
C HIS A 362 -1.61 -7.12 -9.99
N LEU A 363 -2.57 -6.27 -9.59
CA LEU A 363 -2.24 -5.00 -8.93
C LEU A 363 -1.63 -5.19 -7.54
N ALA A 364 -2.07 -6.20 -6.77
CA ALA A 364 -1.51 -6.51 -5.46
C ALA A 364 0.02 -6.69 -5.54
N ARG A 365 0.49 -7.44 -6.53
CA ARG A 365 1.93 -7.69 -6.77
C ARG A 365 2.70 -6.44 -7.16
N LEU A 366 2.05 -5.49 -7.85
CA LEU A 366 2.71 -4.27 -8.32
C LEU A 366 2.83 -3.19 -7.22
N PHE A 367 1.95 -3.18 -6.23
CA PHE A 367 1.98 -2.18 -5.17
C PHE A 367 2.98 -2.53 -4.08
N ILE A 368 3.97 -1.64 -3.85
CA ILE A 368 4.90 -1.74 -2.69
C ILE A 368 4.13 -1.56 -1.37
N ASP A 369 3.06 -0.77 -1.42
CA ASP A 369 2.16 -0.46 -0.30
C ASP A 369 0.94 -1.40 -0.23
N TYR A 370 1.07 -2.63 -0.72
CA TYR A 370 -0.01 -3.60 -0.65
C TYR A 370 -0.43 -3.84 0.79
N GLU A 371 -1.70 -3.52 1.06
CA GLU A 371 -2.39 -3.76 2.32
C GLU A 371 -3.69 -4.51 2.03
N PRO A 372 -3.80 -5.80 2.40
CA PRO A 372 -4.93 -6.66 2.00
C PRO A 372 -6.30 -6.05 2.29
N GLY A 373 -6.48 -5.48 3.48
CA GLY A 373 -7.76 -4.90 3.89
C GLY A 373 -8.19 -3.71 3.04
N ILE A 374 -7.25 -2.86 2.66
CA ILE A 374 -7.50 -1.71 1.78
C ILE A 374 -7.69 -2.20 0.34
N HIS A 375 -6.79 -3.04 -0.14
CA HIS A 375 -6.74 -3.48 -1.53
C HIS A 375 -8.01 -4.23 -1.93
N TRP A 376 -8.35 -5.31 -1.24
CA TRP A 376 -9.50 -6.13 -1.59
C TRP A 376 -10.82 -5.40 -1.40
N SER A 377 -10.92 -4.57 -0.34
CA SER A 377 -12.08 -3.69 -0.14
C SER A 377 -12.28 -2.73 -1.31
N GLN A 378 -11.19 -2.17 -1.86
CA GLN A 378 -11.25 -1.25 -2.99
C GLN A 378 -11.52 -1.99 -4.30
N CYS A 379 -10.89 -3.12 -4.55
CA CYS A 379 -11.16 -3.93 -5.75
C CYS A 379 -12.64 -4.27 -5.86
N GLN A 380 -13.27 -4.74 -4.80
CA GLN A 380 -14.69 -5.04 -4.79
C GLN A 380 -15.56 -3.79 -4.95
N MET A 381 -15.20 -2.67 -4.30
CA MET A 381 -15.96 -1.44 -4.41
C MET A 381 -15.92 -0.87 -5.84
N GLN A 382 -14.77 -0.91 -6.50
CA GLN A 382 -14.59 -0.38 -7.85
C GLN A 382 -15.11 -1.32 -8.94
N SER A 383 -15.20 -2.62 -8.68
CA SER A 383 -15.82 -3.60 -9.58
C SER A 383 -17.33 -3.73 -9.40
N GLY A 384 -17.91 -3.08 -8.37
CA GLY A 384 -19.35 -3.09 -8.10
C GLY A 384 -19.88 -4.36 -7.43
N THR A 385 -19.01 -5.18 -6.84
CA THR A 385 -19.37 -6.40 -6.10
C THR A 385 -19.69 -6.13 -4.62
N THR A 386 -20.02 -4.88 -4.27
CA THR A 386 -20.48 -4.46 -2.94
C THR A 386 -21.93 -4.00 -2.98
N ARG A 387 -22.62 -3.96 -1.82
CA ARG A 387 -24.01 -3.50 -1.70
C ARG A 387 -24.26 -2.01 -2.00
N ASN A 388 -23.24 -1.26 -2.38
CA ASN A 388 -23.40 0.16 -2.68
C ASN A 388 -24.39 0.38 -3.81
N LYS A 389 -25.42 1.18 -3.58
CA LYS A 389 -26.47 1.50 -4.56
C LYS A 389 -25.93 2.25 -5.79
N THR A 390 -24.84 2.99 -5.64
CA THR A 390 -24.24 3.80 -6.71
C THR A 390 -22.86 3.25 -7.07
N VAL A 391 -22.77 2.63 -8.23
CA VAL A 391 -21.48 2.20 -8.81
C VAL A 391 -20.92 3.34 -9.62
N ARG A 392 -19.68 3.74 -9.36
CA ARG A 392 -18.97 4.74 -10.16
C ARG A 392 -18.15 4.02 -11.23
N ILE A 393 -18.62 4.06 -12.47
CA ILE A 393 -17.87 3.57 -13.63
C ILE A 393 -17.00 4.70 -14.13
N TYR A 394 -15.69 4.48 -14.19
CA TYR A 394 -14.75 5.46 -14.70
C TYR A 394 -14.69 5.41 -16.23
N ASN A 395 -14.89 6.56 -16.88
CA ASN A 395 -14.63 6.71 -18.30
C ASN A 395 -13.13 7.07 -18.47
N PRO A 396 -12.30 6.22 -19.07
CA PRO A 396 -10.86 6.44 -19.14
C PRO A 396 -10.47 7.67 -19.97
N LEU A 397 -11.23 8.00 -21.03
CA LEU A 397 -11.00 9.20 -21.84
C LEU A 397 -11.25 10.45 -21.01
N LYS A 398 -12.40 10.50 -20.31
CA LYS A 398 -12.71 11.62 -19.42
C LYS A 398 -11.68 11.75 -18.30
N GLN A 399 -11.20 10.66 -17.73
CA GLN A 399 -10.15 10.72 -16.69
C GLN A 399 -8.83 11.29 -17.27
N GLY A 400 -8.45 10.93 -18.48
CA GLY A 400 -7.30 11.52 -19.16
C GLY A 400 -7.45 13.03 -19.33
N LEU A 401 -8.58 13.48 -19.87
CA LEU A 401 -8.86 14.90 -20.07
C LEU A 401 -8.94 15.70 -18.76
N ASP A 402 -9.56 15.14 -17.71
CA ASP A 402 -9.71 15.81 -16.42
C ASP A 402 -8.39 15.92 -15.64
N HIS A 403 -7.42 15.01 -15.85
CA HIS A 403 -6.25 14.88 -14.98
C HIS A 403 -4.89 14.96 -15.68
N ASP A 404 -4.86 14.97 -17.00
CA ASP A 404 -3.67 15.12 -17.84
C ASP A 404 -4.02 15.76 -19.20
N LEU A 405 -4.74 16.88 -19.19
CA LEU A 405 -5.26 17.52 -20.39
C LEU A 405 -4.17 17.76 -21.44
N SER A 406 -2.99 18.25 -21.02
CA SER A 406 -1.83 18.48 -21.89
C SER A 406 -1.13 17.17 -22.33
N GLY A 407 -1.46 16.04 -21.73
CA GLY A 407 -0.86 14.74 -22.02
C GLY A 407 0.58 14.57 -21.55
N ASN A 408 1.02 15.37 -20.59
CA ASN A 408 2.40 15.29 -20.06
C ASN A 408 2.67 13.96 -19.35
N PHE A 409 1.67 13.42 -18.64
CA PHE A 409 1.78 12.11 -18.01
C PHE A 409 1.78 11.00 -19.06
N ILE A 410 0.89 11.07 -20.06
CA ILE A 410 0.87 10.13 -21.18
C ILE A 410 2.22 10.11 -21.89
N ARG A 411 2.75 11.26 -22.30
CA ARG A 411 4.05 11.34 -23.01
C ARG A 411 5.24 10.86 -22.18
N ARG A 412 5.18 10.98 -20.86
CA ARG A 412 6.21 10.47 -19.95
C ARG A 412 6.28 8.95 -19.94
N TRP A 413 5.14 8.28 -19.96
CA TRP A 413 5.04 6.83 -19.80
C TRP A 413 4.78 6.05 -21.08
N LEU A 414 4.42 6.74 -22.15
CA LEU A 414 4.22 6.20 -23.51
C LEU A 414 5.14 6.93 -24.47
N PRO A 415 6.43 6.58 -24.54
CA PRO A 415 7.39 7.27 -25.42
C PRO A 415 7.00 7.21 -26.89
N GLU A 416 6.29 6.18 -27.33
CA GLU A 416 5.73 6.02 -28.67
C GLU A 416 4.71 7.11 -29.03
N LEU A 417 4.07 7.75 -28.05
CA LEU A 417 3.10 8.84 -28.27
C LEU A 417 3.70 10.25 -28.11
N ARG A 418 5.02 10.39 -27.90
CA ARG A 418 5.64 11.69 -27.60
C ARG A 418 5.41 12.75 -28.68
N ARG A 419 5.42 12.35 -29.96
CA ARG A 419 5.27 13.24 -31.12
C ARG A 419 3.82 13.42 -31.55
N VAL A 420 2.87 12.67 -30.96
CA VAL A 420 1.46 12.76 -31.29
C VAL A 420 0.93 14.13 -30.88
N PRO A 421 0.25 14.87 -31.79
CA PRO A 421 -0.36 16.16 -31.48
C PRO A 421 -1.35 16.07 -30.33
N ALA A 422 -1.43 17.11 -29.50
CA ALA A 422 -2.25 17.09 -28.28
C ALA A 422 -3.74 16.78 -28.56
N VAL A 423 -4.24 17.19 -29.69
CA VAL A 423 -5.64 16.96 -30.14
C VAL A 423 -5.97 15.47 -30.30
N TYR A 424 -4.97 14.63 -30.64
CA TYR A 424 -5.15 13.19 -30.84
C TYR A 424 -4.63 12.37 -29.65
N LEU A 425 -3.90 12.98 -28.71
CA LEU A 425 -3.11 12.24 -27.73
C LEU A 425 -3.96 11.33 -26.82
N HIS A 426 -5.17 11.73 -26.48
CA HIS A 426 -6.10 10.90 -25.70
C HIS A 426 -6.86 9.86 -26.53
N GLN A 427 -6.88 10.03 -27.87
CA GLN A 427 -7.54 9.15 -28.83
C GLN A 427 -6.70 9.00 -30.11
N PRO A 428 -5.46 8.45 -30.03
CA PRO A 428 -4.53 8.44 -31.16
C PRO A 428 -5.03 7.61 -32.35
N TRP A 429 -5.99 6.73 -32.15
CA TRP A 429 -6.65 5.97 -33.23
C TRP A 429 -7.54 6.83 -34.15
N THR A 430 -7.74 8.09 -33.81
CA THR A 430 -8.48 9.04 -34.67
C THR A 430 -7.58 9.82 -35.62
N MET A 431 -6.25 9.64 -35.56
CA MET A 431 -5.33 10.23 -36.52
C MET A 431 -5.54 9.64 -37.93
N ASP A 432 -5.54 10.49 -38.94
CA ASP A 432 -5.46 10.06 -40.33
C ASP A 432 -4.09 9.41 -40.64
N PRO A 433 -3.97 8.56 -41.66
CA PRO A 433 -2.74 7.87 -42.01
C PRO A 433 -1.55 8.81 -42.24
N GLN A 434 -1.75 9.95 -42.90
CA GLN A 434 -0.66 10.91 -43.18
C GLN A 434 -0.11 11.52 -41.89
N THR A 435 -0.99 11.81 -40.93
CA THR A 435 -0.57 12.28 -39.60
C THR A 435 0.20 11.20 -38.84
N GLN A 436 -0.26 9.94 -38.89
CA GLN A 436 0.43 8.81 -38.25
C GLN A 436 1.87 8.65 -38.78
N ASP A 437 2.06 8.71 -40.12
CA ASP A 437 3.37 8.59 -40.75
C ASP A 437 4.25 9.79 -40.40
N ARG A 438 3.73 11.02 -40.46
CA ARG A 438 4.48 12.23 -40.10
C ARG A 438 5.01 12.22 -38.67
N VAL A 439 4.24 11.72 -37.72
CA VAL A 439 4.66 11.66 -36.30
C VAL A 439 5.42 10.38 -35.95
N GLY A 440 5.50 9.43 -36.87
CA GLY A 440 6.16 8.13 -36.68
C GLY A 440 5.45 7.23 -35.67
N CYS A 441 4.11 7.35 -35.61
CA CYS A 441 3.29 6.55 -34.69
C CYS A 441 2.12 5.93 -35.45
N VAL A 442 2.29 4.70 -35.91
CA VAL A 442 1.28 3.93 -36.63
C VAL A 442 0.44 3.12 -35.64
N ILE A 443 -0.85 3.37 -35.60
CA ILE A 443 -1.77 2.70 -34.69
C ILE A 443 -2.04 1.26 -35.13
N GLY A 444 -1.76 0.33 -34.24
CA GLY A 444 -1.77 -1.11 -34.50
C GLY A 444 -0.37 -1.71 -34.72
N SER A 445 0.66 -0.85 -34.88
CA SER A 445 2.07 -1.24 -35.00
C SER A 445 2.90 -0.59 -33.89
N SER A 446 3.10 0.73 -33.92
CA SER A 446 3.89 1.47 -32.92
C SER A 446 3.17 1.57 -31.56
N TYR A 447 1.86 1.75 -31.61
CA TYR A 447 0.98 1.78 -30.42
C TYR A 447 -0.28 0.96 -30.72
N PRO A 448 -0.79 0.15 -29.77
CA PRO A 448 -1.92 -0.74 -30.04
C PRO A 448 -3.22 0.00 -30.36
N LYS A 449 -4.05 -0.64 -31.19
CA LYS A 449 -5.46 -0.22 -31.34
C LYS A 449 -6.21 -0.44 -30.01
N PRO A 450 -7.23 0.38 -29.71
CA PRO A 450 -8.07 0.14 -28.54
C PRO A 450 -8.63 -1.28 -28.53
N ILE A 451 -8.38 -2.00 -27.45
CA ILE A 451 -8.83 -3.40 -27.29
C ILE A 451 -10.34 -3.50 -27.08
N VAL A 452 -10.99 -2.38 -26.79
CA VAL A 452 -12.45 -2.24 -26.66
C VAL A 452 -12.94 -1.03 -27.45
N SER A 453 -14.12 -1.15 -28.07
CA SER A 453 -14.75 -0.06 -28.78
C SER A 453 -15.40 0.90 -27.80
N PHE A 454 -15.16 2.20 -27.98
CA PHE A 454 -15.94 3.27 -27.32
C PHE A 454 -17.02 3.73 -28.26
N ALA A 455 -18.25 3.52 -27.92
CA ALA A 455 -19.42 3.67 -28.78
C ALA A 455 -19.73 5.13 -29.27
N LYS A 456 -18.95 6.13 -28.85
CA LYS A 456 -18.90 7.49 -29.47
C LYS A 456 -17.53 8.08 -29.25
N PRO A 457 -16.78 8.56 -30.24
CA PRO A 457 -15.62 9.41 -30.02
C PRO A 457 -16.09 10.64 -29.22
N ALA A 458 -15.37 10.93 -28.11
CA ALA A 458 -15.51 12.24 -27.48
C ALA A 458 -15.20 13.29 -28.58
N LYS A 459 -16.00 14.37 -28.68
CA LYS A 459 -15.74 15.44 -29.65
C LYS A 459 -14.25 15.84 -29.56
N PRO A 460 -13.54 15.99 -30.68
CA PRO A 460 -12.16 16.47 -30.64
C PRO A 460 -12.11 17.79 -29.86
N LEU A 461 -11.08 17.95 -29.02
CA LEU A 461 -10.87 19.18 -28.26
C LEU A 461 -10.71 20.35 -29.24
N ASN A 462 -11.49 21.40 -29.04
CA ASN A 462 -11.32 22.63 -29.81
C ASN A 462 -9.93 23.21 -29.51
N PRO A 463 -9.10 23.57 -30.53
CA PRO A 463 -7.79 24.17 -30.33
C PRO A 463 -7.80 25.39 -29.38
N ALA A 464 -8.90 26.15 -29.35
CA ALA A 464 -9.08 27.26 -28.41
C ALA A 464 -9.13 26.86 -26.92
N GLN A 465 -9.49 25.63 -26.61
CA GLN A 465 -9.48 25.12 -25.22
C GLN A 465 -8.07 24.72 -24.70
N LEU A 466 -7.12 24.49 -25.62
CA LEU A 466 -5.75 24.18 -25.31
C LEU A 466 -4.92 25.43 -24.96
N ASN A 467 -5.29 26.59 -25.54
CA ASN A 467 -4.55 27.85 -25.33
C ASN A 467 -4.87 28.56 -24.00
N LEU A 468 -5.92 28.18 -23.30
CA LEU A 468 -6.30 28.78 -22.01
C LEU A 468 -5.45 28.30 -20.80
N PHE A 469 -4.54 27.33 -20.99
CA PHE A 469 -3.75 26.72 -19.93
C PHE A 469 -2.21 26.77 -20.17
N CYS A 470 -1.78 27.54 -21.16
CA CYS A 470 -0.34 27.78 -21.45
C CYS A 470 0.15 29.16 -20.97
N LEU A 471 -0.53 29.79 -20.01
CA LEU A 471 -0.09 31.00 -19.32
C LEU A 471 0.19 30.71 -17.84
#